data_0a46fe7f011a211bc1c53d0550411057
#
_entry.id   0a46fe7f011a211bc1c53d0550411057
#
_cell.length_a   1.000
_cell.length_b   1.000
_cell.length_c   1.000
_cell.angle_alpha   90.00
_cell.angle_beta   90.00
_cell.angle_gamma   90.00
#
_symmetry.space_group_name_H-M   'P 1'
#
loop_
_entity.id
_entity.type
_entity.pdbx_description
1 polymer ?
#
loop_
_entity_poly.entity_id
_entity_poly.type
_entity_poly.pdbx_seq_one_letter_code
_entity_poly.pdbx_strand_id
1 'polypeptide(L)'
;MNLKTLRGILETDLSLLACPRCGQSFSLSGNSLRCAGNHCYDLAAKGYVNLAPQHDQSREKYDAALFESRSIVLESGFYAPVLDAVGSMLDARFGNSPFVLADAGCGEGYYARSLAQRFPAASVIGLDLSRDGILAAARKPGSVLWLVADLKQPPLAPGMTDVVLDVLTPASYDTFRRVLKPGGELIKVIPDADYLKEIRQAFQPHLRQESYSNGQVLEHLSRHAEILERQEVHQTLPLTTEQSRAFLQMTPMGFSVPEEVRNTTTLEQITLHLQVIRCRLNNKAE
;
A
#
# COMPACT_ATOMS: atom_id res chain seq x y z
N MET A 1 10.73 13.49 -4.12
CA MET A 1 9.89 14.39 -4.95
C MET A 1 9.91 15.80 -4.37
N ASN A 2 9.52 16.85 -5.12
CA ASN A 2 9.44 18.24 -4.64
C ASN A 2 8.10 18.86 -5.05
N LEU A 3 7.83 20.08 -4.57
CA LEU A 3 6.58 20.81 -4.82
C LEU A 3 6.30 21.01 -6.32
N LYS A 4 7.33 21.28 -7.13
CA LYS A 4 7.17 21.50 -8.60
C LYS A 4 6.69 20.21 -9.27
N THR A 5 7.28 19.08 -8.94
CA THR A 5 6.88 17.77 -9.48
C THR A 5 5.46 17.41 -9.05
N LEU A 6 5.12 17.63 -7.76
CA LEU A 6 3.77 17.39 -7.24
C LEU A 6 2.72 18.22 -8.00
N ARG A 7 3.00 19.50 -8.25
CA ARG A 7 2.10 20.37 -9.03
C ARG A 7 1.89 19.85 -10.44
N GLY A 8 2.97 19.45 -11.13
CA GLY A 8 2.86 18.88 -12.49
C GLY A 8 1.99 17.62 -12.53
N ILE A 9 2.10 16.73 -11.53
CA ILE A 9 1.23 15.55 -11.43
C ILE A 9 -0.22 15.99 -11.19
N LEU A 10 -0.46 16.93 -10.27
CA LEU A 10 -1.81 17.41 -9.97
C LEU A 10 -2.48 18.15 -11.15
N GLU A 11 -1.73 18.82 -11.98
CA GLU A 11 -2.26 19.47 -13.21
C GLU A 11 -2.86 18.44 -14.17
N THR A 12 -2.34 17.22 -14.18
CA THR A 12 -2.85 16.10 -15.01
C THR A 12 -3.93 15.28 -14.27
N ASP A 13 -3.71 14.96 -13.01
CA ASP A 13 -4.44 13.93 -12.28
C ASP A 13 -5.44 14.48 -11.25
N LEU A 14 -5.65 15.80 -11.21
CA LEU A 14 -6.53 16.43 -10.22
C LEU A 14 -7.96 15.89 -10.25
N SER A 15 -8.48 15.55 -11.43
CA SER A 15 -9.81 14.97 -11.61
C SER A 15 -9.99 13.59 -10.97
N LEU A 16 -8.87 12.90 -10.65
CA LEU A 16 -8.89 11.63 -9.95
C LEU A 16 -9.18 11.78 -8.45
N LEU A 17 -9.11 13.02 -7.94
CA LEU A 17 -9.27 13.31 -6.52
C LEU A 17 -10.65 13.88 -6.19
N ALA A 18 -11.12 13.53 -4.99
CA ALA A 18 -12.31 14.12 -4.37
C ALA A 18 -12.01 14.51 -2.92
N CYS A 19 -12.63 15.59 -2.45
CA CYS A 19 -12.47 16.05 -1.08
C CYS A 19 -12.95 14.99 -0.08
N PRO A 20 -12.11 14.54 0.86
CA PRO A 20 -12.49 13.50 1.82
C PRO A 20 -13.60 13.93 2.78
N ARG A 21 -13.83 15.25 2.92
CA ARG A 21 -14.86 15.79 3.83
C ARG A 21 -16.24 15.97 3.18
N CYS A 22 -16.30 16.28 1.89
CA CYS A 22 -17.56 16.58 1.21
C CYS A 22 -17.76 15.92 -0.15
N GLY A 23 -16.79 15.13 -0.62
CA GLY A 23 -16.85 14.42 -1.91
C GLY A 23 -16.73 15.29 -3.17
N GLN A 24 -16.65 16.62 -3.03
CA GLN A 24 -16.56 17.52 -4.18
C GLN A 24 -15.17 17.52 -4.81
N SER A 25 -15.10 17.86 -6.10
CA SER A 25 -13.86 17.99 -6.84
C SER A 25 -12.97 19.09 -6.27
N PHE A 26 -11.67 18.95 -6.51
CA PHE A 26 -10.69 19.96 -6.16
C PHE A 26 -10.36 20.90 -7.33
N SER A 27 -9.94 22.11 -6.97
CA SER A 27 -9.20 23.03 -7.82
C SER A 27 -7.84 23.31 -7.21
N LEU A 28 -6.83 23.55 -8.06
CA LEU A 28 -5.50 23.95 -7.63
C LEU A 28 -5.45 25.49 -7.52
N SER A 29 -5.25 26.00 -6.30
CA SER A 29 -5.16 27.43 -6.01
C SER A 29 -3.83 27.74 -5.32
N GLY A 30 -2.89 28.33 -6.05
CA GLY A 30 -1.52 28.52 -5.55
C GLY A 30 -0.87 27.18 -5.19
N ASN A 31 -0.48 27.00 -3.93
CA ASN A 31 0.08 25.77 -3.39
C ASN A 31 -0.92 25.01 -2.53
N SER A 32 -2.22 25.08 -2.84
CA SER A 32 -3.26 24.41 -2.07
C SER A 32 -4.30 23.78 -2.98
N LEU A 33 -4.87 22.66 -2.56
CA LEU A 33 -6.10 22.08 -3.10
C LEU A 33 -7.29 22.71 -2.39
N ARG A 34 -8.27 23.22 -3.15
CA ARG A 34 -9.53 23.76 -2.63
C ARG A 34 -10.72 23.07 -3.28
N CYS A 35 -11.74 22.76 -2.51
CA CYS A 35 -13.02 22.27 -3.04
C CYS A 35 -14.10 23.36 -2.94
N ALA A 36 -15.21 23.17 -3.65
CA ALA A 36 -16.35 24.10 -3.61
C ALA A 36 -16.99 24.22 -2.20
N GLY A 37 -16.79 23.21 -1.32
CA GLY A 37 -17.17 23.27 0.10
C GLY A 37 -16.18 24.05 0.99
N ASN A 38 -15.28 24.85 0.42
CA ASN A 38 -14.26 25.65 1.10
C ASN A 38 -13.24 24.86 1.97
N HIS A 39 -13.12 23.54 1.78
CA HIS A 39 -12.03 22.81 2.40
C HIS A 39 -10.73 23.07 1.65
N CYS A 40 -9.66 23.31 2.39
CA CYS A 40 -8.35 23.67 1.85
C CYS A 40 -7.26 22.77 2.44
N TYR A 41 -6.37 22.28 1.56
CA TYR A 41 -5.25 21.40 1.93
C TYR A 41 -3.99 21.88 1.21
N ASP A 42 -2.95 22.19 1.98
CA ASP A 42 -1.70 22.66 1.44
C ASP A 42 -0.85 21.54 0.82
N LEU A 43 -0.19 21.87 -0.28
CA LEU A 43 0.81 21.01 -0.88
C LEU A 43 2.09 21.09 -0.06
N ALA A 44 2.55 19.95 0.46
CA ALA A 44 3.78 19.91 1.22
C ALA A 44 5.00 20.16 0.31
N ALA A 45 5.95 20.98 0.77
CA ALA A 45 7.20 21.24 0.04
C ALA A 45 7.99 19.96 -0.29
N LYS A 46 7.77 18.88 0.49
CA LYS A 46 8.38 17.56 0.30
C LYS A 46 7.65 16.69 -0.73
N GLY A 47 6.64 17.22 -1.44
CA GLY A 47 6.02 16.54 -2.58
C GLY A 47 4.91 15.56 -2.23
N TYR A 48 4.07 15.85 -1.26
CA TYR A 48 2.87 15.09 -0.93
C TYR A 48 1.72 16.02 -0.50
N VAL A 49 0.51 15.49 -0.39
CA VAL A 49 -0.64 16.20 0.17
C VAL A 49 -1.15 15.46 1.41
N ASN A 50 -1.37 16.21 2.51
CA ASN A 50 -2.02 15.65 3.69
C ASN A 50 -3.53 15.92 3.62
N LEU A 51 -4.31 14.89 3.27
CA LEU A 51 -5.77 14.92 3.18
C LEU A 51 -6.46 14.33 4.43
N ALA A 52 -5.67 13.92 5.45
CA ALA A 52 -6.15 13.47 6.77
C ALA A 52 -5.51 14.29 7.91
N PRO A 53 -5.57 15.65 7.91
CA PRO A 53 -4.83 16.48 8.86
C PRO A 53 -5.29 16.34 10.32
N GLN A 54 -6.48 15.78 10.55
CA GLN A 54 -7.03 15.57 11.90
C GLN A 54 -6.67 14.22 12.51
N HIS A 55 -5.97 13.36 11.75
CA HIS A 55 -5.51 12.08 12.26
C HIS A 55 -4.40 12.28 13.29
N ASP A 56 -4.61 11.72 14.49
CA ASP A 56 -3.64 11.77 15.59
C ASP A 56 -2.52 10.74 15.38
N GLN A 57 -1.40 11.20 14.85
CA GLN A 57 -0.24 10.36 14.55
C GLN A 57 0.56 9.95 15.80
N SER A 58 0.31 10.58 16.96
CA SER A 58 1.02 10.22 18.20
C SER A 58 0.70 8.81 18.70
N ARG A 59 -0.39 8.21 18.21
CA ARG A 59 -0.83 6.84 18.54
C ARG A 59 -0.43 5.79 17.51
N GLU A 60 0.24 6.20 16.44
CA GLU A 60 0.67 5.26 15.40
C GLU A 60 1.84 4.43 15.88
N LYS A 61 1.74 3.11 15.65
CA LYS A 61 2.83 2.15 15.86
C LYS A 61 3.77 2.07 14.66
N TYR A 62 3.40 2.71 13.55
CA TYR A 62 4.13 2.74 12.30
C TYR A 62 4.91 4.06 12.21
N ASP A 63 6.09 4.07 12.81
CA ASP A 63 6.98 5.22 12.87
C ASP A 63 8.04 5.22 11.74
N ALA A 64 8.86 6.26 11.70
CA ALA A 64 9.92 6.41 10.71
C ALA A 64 10.93 5.26 10.73
N ALA A 65 11.26 4.71 11.91
CA ALA A 65 12.22 3.62 12.06
C ALA A 65 11.68 2.31 11.48
N LEU A 66 10.37 2.05 11.65
CA LEU A 66 9.71 0.91 11.03
C LEU A 66 9.76 1.01 9.49
N PHE A 67 9.45 2.18 8.92
CA PHE A 67 9.50 2.37 7.47
C PHE A 67 10.92 2.33 6.91
N GLU A 68 11.93 2.73 7.68
CA GLU A 68 13.34 2.55 7.31
C GLU A 68 13.70 1.05 7.22
N SER A 69 13.32 0.28 8.23
CA SER A 69 13.51 -1.17 8.24
C SER A 69 12.76 -1.86 7.08
N ARG A 70 11.52 -1.44 6.79
CA ARG A 70 10.77 -1.92 5.61
C ARG A 70 11.49 -1.59 4.31
N SER A 71 12.03 -0.38 4.18
CA SER A 71 12.80 0.01 3.00
C SER A 71 14.01 -0.90 2.79
N ILE A 72 14.77 -1.23 3.84
CA ILE A 72 15.91 -2.17 3.75
C ILE A 72 15.45 -3.50 3.17
N VAL A 73 14.38 -4.08 3.71
CA VAL A 73 13.86 -5.37 3.28
C VAL A 73 13.34 -5.33 1.83
N LEU A 74 12.52 -4.35 1.48
CA LEU A 74 11.88 -4.26 0.16
C LEU A 74 12.91 -3.95 -0.93
N GLU A 75 13.84 -3.02 -0.69
CA GLU A 75 14.92 -2.68 -1.65
C GLU A 75 15.97 -3.80 -1.79
N SER A 76 16.08 -4.71 -0.81
CA SER A 76 16.93 -5.91 -0.92
C SER A 76 16.36 -6.99 -1.85
N GLY A 77 15.18 -6.78 -2.44
CA GLY A 77 14.61 -7.67 -3.44
C GLY A 77 13.82 -8.86 -2.90
N PHE A 78 13.65 -9.01 -1.59
CA PHE A 78 12.87 -10.11 -1.01
C PHE A 78 11.45 -10.19 -1.56
N TYR A 79 10.83 -9.05 -1.83
CA TYR A 79 9.46 -8.95 -2.37
C TYR A 79 9.40 -8.70 -3.89
N ALA A 80 10.54 -8.78 -4.59
CA ALA A 80 10.57 -8.65 -6.05
C ALA A 80 9.64 -9.65 -6.77
N PRO A 81 9.55 -10.95 -6.38
CA PRO A 81 8.61 -11.87 -7.02
C PRO A 81 7.13 -11.46 -6.87
N VAL A 82 6.75 -10.79 -5.78
CA VAL A 82 5.41 -10.24 -5.61
C VAL A 82 5.19 -9.07 -6.56
N LEU A 83 6.17 -8.17 -6.65
CA LEU A 83 6.13 -7.04 -7.59
C LEU A 83 6.04 -7.53 -9.05
N ASP A 84 6.78 -8.58 -9.40
CA ASP A 84 6.77 -9.17 -10.73
C ASP A 84 5.41 -9.82 -11.06
N ALA A 85 4.81 -10.52 -10.10
CA ALA A 85 3.47 -11.08 -10.25
C ALA A 85 2.43 -9.98 -10.49
N VAL A 86 2.43 -8.93 -9.65
CA VAL A 86 1.55 -7.77 -9.83
C VAL A 86 1.77 -7.11 -11.19
N GLY A 87 3.05 -6.86 -11.55
CA GLY A 87 3.42 -6.26 -12.81
C GLY A 87 2.97 -7.09 -14.04
N SER A 88 3.10 -8.41 -13.98
CA SER A 88 2.65 -9.31 -15.06
C SER A 88 1.14 -9.30 -15.23
N MET A 89 0.36 -9.24 -14.15
CA MET A 89 -1.10 -9.09 -14.21
C MET A 89 -1.51 -7.76 -14.87
N LEU A 90 -0.77 -6.67 -14.56
CA LEU A 90 -1.01 -5.34 -15.15
C LEU A 90 -0.59 -5.30 -16.64
N ASP A 91 0.55 -5.90 -17.00
CA ASP A 91 0.99 -6.02 -18.39
C ASP A 91 -0.02 -6.77 -19.25
N ALA A 92 -0.51 -7.90 -18.76
CA ALA A 92 -1.51 -8.71 -19.46
C ALA A 92 -2.83 -7.94 -19.73
N ARG A 93 -3.16 -6.99 -18.83
CA ARG A 93 -4.42 -6.23 -18.93
C ARG A 93 -4.27 -4.93 -19.74
N PHE A 94 -3.20 -4.18 -19.53
CA PHE A 94 -3.06 -2.82 -20.05
C PHE A 94 -1.95 -2.67 -21.09
N GLY A 95 -0.93 -3.52 -21.05
CA GLY A 95 0.24 -3.33 -21.91
C GLY A 95 0.84 -1.93 -21.73
N ASN A 96 0.90 -1.17 -22.83
CA ASN A 96 1.36 0.22 -22.83
C ASN A 96 0.22 1.25 -22.74
N SER A 97 -1.03 0.82 -22.54
CA SER A 97 -2.17 1.73 -22.46
C SER A 97 -2.18 2.48 -21.13
N PRO A 98 -2.64 3.74 -21.08
CA PRO A 98 -2.78 4.47 -19.83
C PRO A 98 -3.85 3.84 -18.93
N PHE A 99 -3.58 3.82 -17.63
CA PHE A 99 -4.53 3.39 -16.60
C PHE A 99 -4.27 4.13 -15.27
N VAL A 100 -5.21 4.07 -14.36
CA VAL A 100 -5.12 4.66 -13.02
C VAL A 100 -4.98 3.54 -11.99
N LEU A 101 -3.88 3.58 -11.21
CA LEU A 101 -3.59 2.66 -10.12
C LEU A 101 -3.58 3.40 -8.80
N ALA A 102 -4.35 2.91 -7.82
CA ALA A 102 -4.31 3.35 -6.43
C ALA A 102 -3.68 2.27 -5.55
N ASP A 103 -2.51 2.56 -4.97
CA ASP A 103 -1.82 1.69 -3.99
C ASP A 103 -2.34 2.05 -2.60
N ALA A 104 -3.21 1.20 -2.06
CA ALA A 104 -3.93 1.39 -0.80
C ALA A 104 -3.14 0.84 0.38
N GLY A 105 -2.63 1.73 1.24
CA GLY A 105 -1.70 1.39 2.32
C GLY A 105 -0.28 1.24 1.80
N CYS A 106 0.15 2.19 0.98
CA CYS A 106 1.41 2.10 0.22
C CYS A 106 2.69 2.17 1.08
N GLY A 107 2.58 2.56 2.37
CA GLY A 107 3.72 2.72 3.27
C GLY A 107 4.78 3.66 2.70
N GLU A 108 6.03 3.17 2.61
CA GLU A 108 7.18 3.88 2.03
C GLU A 108 7.23 3.84 0.50
N GLY A 109 6.16 3.36 -0.15
CA GLY A 109 5.89 3.50 -1.58
C GLY A 109 6.70 2.59 -2.51
N TYR A 110 7.18 1.45 -2.05
CA TYR A 110 7.97 0.51 -2.86
C TYR A 110 7.20 0.06 -4.12
N TYR A 111 5.99 -0.49 -3.95
CA TYR A 111 5.18 -0.99 -5.06
C TYR A 111 4.74 0.14 -5.99
N ALA A 112 4.16 1.20 -5.46
CA ALA A 112 3.69 2.33 -6.26
C ALA A 112 4.80 2.93 -7.12
N ARG A 113 6.01 3.14 -6.54
CA ARG A 113 7.15 3.69 -7.27
C ARG A 113 7.66 2.74 -8.35
N SER A 114 7.80 1.45 -8.04
CA SER A 114 8.30 0.45 -8.99
C SER A 114 7.32 0.26 -10.15
N LEU A 115 6.02 0.26 -9.86
CA LEU A 115 4.98 0.17 -10.89
C LEU A 115 4.91 1.43 -11.75
N ALA A 116 5.06 2.63 -11.18
CA ALA A 116 5.14 3.87 -11.96
C ALA A 116 6.35 3.91 -12.91
N GLN A 117 7.46 3.27 -12.53
CA GLN A 117 8.63 3.12 -13.43
C GLN A 117 8.37 2.10 -14.54
N ARG A 118 7.72 0.98 -14.23
CA ARG A 118 7.38 -0.07 -15.21
C ARG A 118 6.31 0.38 -16.19
N PHE A 119 5.35 1.20 -15.74
CA PHE A 119 4.21 1.68 -16.53
C PHE A 119 4.19 3.21 -16.62
N PRO A 120 5.04 3.82 -17.46
CA PRO A 120 5.17 5.30 -17.52
C PRO A 120 3.92 6.01 -18.03
N ALA A 121 2.98 5.28 -18.67
CA ALA A 121 1.67 5.82 -19.10
C ALA A 121 0.61 5.76 -17.98
N ALA A 122 0.89 5.12 -16.85
CA ALA A 122 -0.06 5.01 -15.76
C ALA A 122 -0.02 6.24 -14.83
N SER A 123 -1.20 6.67 -14.37
CA SER A 123 -1.34 7.56 -13.23
C SER A 123 -1.34 6.73 -11.95
N VAL A 124 -0.28 6.85 -11.15
CA VAL A 124 -0.11 6.07 -9.90
C VAL A 124 -0.30 6.96 -8.69
N ILE A 125 -1.20 6.54 -7.78
CA ILE A 125 -1.54 7.25 -6.55
C ILE A 125 -1.20 6.34 -5.37
N GLY A 126 -0.31 6.79 -4.49
CA GLY A 126 0.00 6.10 -3.23
C GLY A 126 -0.74 6.75 -2.07
N LEU A 127 -1.52 5.93 -1.33
CA LEU A 127 -2.30 6.37 -0.18
C LEU A 127 -1.86 5.62 1.07
N ASP A 128 -1.53 6.34 2.13
CA ASP A 128 -1.30 5.77 3.45
C ASP A 128 -1.77 6.74 4.54
N LEU A 129 -2.22 6.22 5.66
CA LEU A 129 -2.61 7.05 6.79
C LEU A 129 -1.37 7.58 7.54
N SER A 130 -0.27 6.82 7.53
CA SER A 130 0.98 7.23 8.14
C SER A 130 1.67 8.32 7.35
N ARG A 131 1.84 9.47 7.99
CA ARG A 131 2.62 10.56 7.44
C ARG A 131 4.10 10.20 7.27
N ASP A 132 4.65 9.38 8.16
CA ASP A 132 6.06 8.97 8.10
C ASP A 132 6.30 8.04 6.91
N GLY A 133 5.36 7.12 6.62
CA GLY A 133 5.39 6.30 5.40
C GLY A 133 5.38 7.14 4.14
N ILE A 134 4.42 8.06 4.02
CA ILE A 134 4.31 8.97 2.86
C ILE A 134 5.53 9.88 2.73
N LEU A 135 6.10 10.35 3.85
CA LEU A 135 7.34 11.13 3.84
C LEU A 135 8.53 10.32 3.33
N ALA A 136 8.65 9.05 3.74
CA ALA A 136 9.67 8.13 3.25
C ALA A 136 9.50 7.88 1.73
N ALA A 137 8.26 7.65 1.27
CA ALA A 137 7.93 7.49 -0.14
C ALA A 137 8.29 8.75 -0.96
N ALA A 138 7.90 9.92 -0.50
CA ALA A 138 8.12 11.19 -1.20
C ALA A 138 9.60 11.63 -1.26
N ARG A 139 10.48 11.11 -0.40
CA ARG A 139 11.93 11.35 -0.47
C ARG A 139 12.59 10.69 -1.67
N LYS A 140 12.00 9.59 -2.16
CA LYS A 140 12.54 8.84 -3.30
C LYS A 140 12.06 9.45 -4.63
N PRO A 141 12.86 9.38 -5.71
CA PRO A 141 12.44 9.88 -7.02
C PRO A 141 11.30 9.03 -7.59
N GLY A 142 10.43 9.66 -8.40
CA GLY A 142 9.32 8.98 -9.08
C GLY A 142 8.18 9.91 -9.41
N SER A 143 7.25 9.43 -10.24
CA SER A 143 6.05 10.15 -10.69
C SER A 143 4.80 9.53 -10.06
N VAL A 144 4.73 9.55 -8.72
CA VAL A 144 3.60 9.03 -7.96
C VAL A 144 2.95 10.17 -7.18
N LEU A 145 1.63 10.25 -7.19
CA LEU A 145 0.88 11.18 -6.35
C LEU A 145 0.78 10.62 -4.92
N TRP A 146 1.52 11.20 -3.98
CA TRP A 146 1.56 10.75 -2.59
C TRP A 146 0.53 11.47 -1.73
N LEU A 147 -0.34 10.71 -1.06
CA LEU A 147 -1.42 11.24 -0.23
C LEU A 147 -1.39 10.63 1.19
N VAL A 148 -1.33 11.47 2.21
CA VAL A 148 -1.70 11.04 3.56
C VAL A 148 -3.22 11.00 3.61
N ALA A 149 -3.81 9.79 3.76
CA ALA A 149 -5.25 9.60 3.61
C ALA A 149 -5.77 8.40 4.40
N ASP A 150 -7.00 8.51 4.92
CA ASP A 150 -7.71 7.38 5.53
C ASP A 150 -8.36 6.52 4.43
N LEU A 151 -8.01 5.24 4.39
CA LEU A 151 -8.58 4.28 3.43
C LEU A 151 -10.08 4.00 3.66
N LYS A 152 -10.65 4.40 4.79
CA LYS A 152 -12.10 4.34 5.00
C LYS A 152 -12.85 5.40 4.19
N GLN A 153 -12.17 6.53 3.92
CA GLN A 153 -12.68 7.62 3.08
C GLN A 153 -11.57 8.15 2.16
N PRO A 154 -11.05 7.31 1.22
CA PRO A 154 -9.98 7.73 0.37
C PRO A 154 -10.40 8.91 -0.50
N PRO A 155 -9.52 9.91 -0.66
CA PRO A 155 -9.79 11.13 -1.41
C PRO A 155 -9.73 10.89 -2.92
N LEU A 156 -10.32 9.81 -3.39
CA LEU A 156 -10.41 9.42 -4.79
C LEU A 156 -11.82 9.65 -5.32
N ALA A 157 -11.90 10.19 -6.52
CA ALA A 157 -13.18 10.40 -7.21
C ALA A 157 -13.83 9.03 -7.51
N PRO A 158 -15.16 8.91 -7.35
CA PRO A 158 -15.87 7.67 -7.64
C PRO A 158 -15.72 7.24 -9.10
N GLY A 159 -15.48 5.94 -9.32
CA GLY A 159 -15.43 5.37 -10.67
C GLY A 159 -14.27 5.86 -11.54
N MET A 160 -13.15 6.32 -10.95
CA MET A 160 -12.00 6.86 -11.71
C MET A 160 -10.76 5.97 -11.67
N THR A 161 -10.74 4.92 -10.86
CA THR A 161 -9.59 4.04 -10.67
C THR A 161 -9.76 2.75 -11.48
N ASP A 162 -8.76 2.36 -12.26
CA ASP A 162 -8.78 1.09 -13.02
C ASP A 162 -8.38 -0.09 -12.14
N VAL A 163 -7.39 0.12 -11.26
CA VAL A 163 -6.87 -0.91 -10.36
C VAL A 163 -6.63 -0.34 -8.96
N VAL A 164 -7.14 -1.02 -7.95
CA VAL A 164 -6.70 -0.86 -6.56
C VAL A 164 -5.69 -1.96 -6.27
N LEU A 165 -4.49 -1.59 -5.80
CA LEU A 165 -3.50 -2.50 -5.25
C LEU A 165 -3.60 -2.46 -3.72
N ASP A 166 -3.68 -3.63 -3.08
CA ASP A 166 -3.77 -3.80 -1.63
C ASP A 166 -2.76 -4.86 -1.21
N VAL A 167 -1.60 -4.42 -0.72
CA VAL A 167 -0.51 -5.33 -0.30
C VAL A 167 -0.44 -5.39 1.21
N LEU A 168 -0.84 -6.53 1.78
CA LEU A 168 -0.75 -6.81 3.21
C LEU A 168 -1.47 -5.77 4.10
N THR A 169 -2.50 -5.12 3.55
CA THR A 169 -3.30 -4.07 4.21
C THR A 169 -4.75 -4.55 4.41
N PRO A 170 -5.43 -4.14 5.49
CA PRO A 170 -6.85 -4.42 5.65
C PRO A 170 -7.69 -3.81 4.52
N ALA A 171 -8.48 -4.62 3.82
CA ALA A 171 -9.32 -4.18 2.72
C ALA A 171 -10.62 -3.54 3.20
N SER A 172 -11.07 -2.50 2.50
CA SER A 172 -12.41 -1.94 2.58
C SER A 172 -13.10 -2.13 1.22
N TYR A 173 -13.73 -3.29 1.00
CA TYR A 173 -14.30 -3.63 -0.31
C TYR A 173 -15.35 -2.65 -0.80
N ASP A 174 -16.19 -2.11 0.10
CA ASP A 174 -17.19 -1.10 -0.26
C ASP A 174 -16.54 0.19 -0.74
N THR A 175 -15.47 0.59 -0.07
CA THR A 175 -14.70 1.77 -0.45
C THR A 175 -13.98 1.57 -1.79
N PHE A 176 -13.37 0.39 -1.98
CA PHE A 176 -12.69 0.06 -3.23
C PHE A 176 -13.68 0.00 -4.40
N ARG A 177 -14.88 -0.58 -4.18
CA ARG A 177 -15.96 -0.60 -5.19
C ARG A 177 -16.38 0.81 -5.62
N ARG A 178 -16.46 1.77 -4.67
CA ARG A 178 -16.82 3.16 -4.95
C ARG A 178 -15.82 3.84 -5.88
N VAL A 179 -14.52 3.60 -5.71
CA VAL A 179 -13.47 4.29 -6.48
C VAL A 179 -13.15 3.61 -7.81
N LEU A 180 -13.40 2.31 -7.92
CA LEU A 180 -13.14 1.54 -9.13
C LEU A 180 -14.13 1.92 -10.24
N LYS A 181 -13.62 2.01 -11.48
CA LYS A 181 -14.42 2.09 -12.70
C LYS A 181 -15.29 0.84 -12.85
N PRO A 182 -16.38 0.90 -13.64
CA PRO A 182 -17.03 -0.31 -14.13
C PRO A 182 -16.01 -1.23 -14.80
N GLY A 183 -15.90 -2.48 -14.33
CA GLY A 183 -14.87 -3.42 -14.80
C GLY A 183 -13.48 -3.19 -14.23
N GLY A 184 -13.31 -2.24 -13.30
CA GLY A 184 -12.06 -2.08 -12.54
C GLY A 184 -11.78 -3.27 -11.61
N GLU A 185 -10.53 -3.47 -11.23
CA GLU A 185 -10.08 -4.67 -10.52
C GLU A 185 -9.31 -4.34 -9.26
N LEU A 186 -9.34 -5.28 -8.33
CA LEU A 186 -8.52 -5.29 -7.13
C LEU A 186 -7.40 -6.32 -7.32
N ILE A 187 -6.15 -5.92 -7.09
CA ILE A 187 -5.03 -6.84 -6.88
C ILE A 187 -4.72 -6.84 -5.40
N LYS A 188 -4.97 -7.98 -4.75
CA LYS A 188 -4.76 -8.15 -3.32
C LYS A 188 -3.64 -9.13 -3.04
N VAL A 189 -2.71 -8.74 -2.17
CA VAL A 189 -1.65 -9.61 -1.68
C VAL A 189 -1.92 -9.94 -0.23
N ILE A 190 -1.99 -11.24 0.06
CA ILE A 190 -2.24 -11.76 1.41
C ILE A 190 -1.14 -12.73 1.83
N PRO A 191 -0.83 -12.84 3.13
CA PRO A 191 0.07 -13.87 3.62
C PRO A 191 -0.55 -15.26 3.46
N ASP A 192 0.30 -16.29 3.33
CA ASP A 192 -0.09 -17.69 3.40
C ASP A 192 0.59 -18.39 4.59
N ALA A 193 0.37 -19.67 4.75
CA ALA A 193 0.66 -20.44 5.97
C ALA A 193 2.10 -20.25 6.50
N ASP A 194 3.09 -20.28 5.60
CA ASP A 194 4.51 -20.18 5.98
C ASP A 194 5.06 -18.75 5.98
N TYR A 195 4.21 -17.72 5.75
CA TYR A 195 4.67 -16.34 5.71
C TYR A 195 5.34 -15.91 7.01
N LEU A 196 6.65 -15.58 6.94
CA LEU A 196 7.50 -15.18 8.06
C LEU A 196 7.47 -16.20 9.23
N LYS A 197 7.46 -17.51 8.92
CA LYS A 197 7.37 -18.55 9.93
C LYS A 197 8.53 -18.54 10.93
N GLU A 198 9.72 -18.13 10.50
CA GLU A 198 10.90 -18.03 11.35
C GLU A 198 10.71 -16.96 12.43
N ILE A 199 10.15 -15.79 12.07
CA ILE A 199 9.78 -14.75 13.05
C ILE A 199 8.71 -15.25 14.00
N ARG A 200 7.69 -15.94 13.47
CA ARG A 200 6.61 -16.52 14.28
C ARG A 200 7.15 -17.52 15.30
N GLN A 201 8.06 -18.40 14.88
CA GLN A 201 8.71 -19.37 15.76
C GLN A 201 9.58 -18.65 16.83
N ALA A 202 10.39 -17.68 16.43
CA ALA A 202 11.25 -16.94 17.36
C ALA A 202 10.46 -16.14 18.40
N PHE A 203 9.27 -15.63 18.03
CA PHE A 203 8.42 -14.82 18.90
C PHE A 203 7.26 -15.60 19.56
N GLN A 204 7.16 -16.92 19.32
CA GLN A 204 6.04 -17.76 19.78
C GLN A 204 5.60 -17.50 21.24
N PRO A 205 6.51 -17.39 22.24
CA PRO A 205 6.11 -17.14 23.63
C PRO A 205 5.37 -15.82 23.86
N HIS A 206 5.46 -14.88 22.91
CA HIS A 206 4.89 -13.54 23.00
C HIS A 206 3.71 -13.33 22.03
N LEU A 207 3.40 -14.31 21.18
CA LEU A 207 2.33 -14.23 20.20
C LEU A 207 1.04 -14.86 20.73
N ARG A 208 -0.10 -14.27 20.34
CA ARG A 208 -1.42 -14.80 20.73
C ARG A 208 -1.86 -16.00 19.91
N GLN A 209 -1.26 -16.22 18.74
CA GLN A 209 -1.61 -17.31 17.81
C GLN A 209 -0.36 -18.07 17.42
N GLU A 210 -0.43 -19.41 17.55
CA GLU A 210 0.68 -20.32 17.21
C GLU A 210 0.77 -20.60 15.70
N SER A 211 -0.37 -20.59 14.99
CA SER A 211 -0.43 -20.85 13.56
C SER A 211 -1.21 -19.75 12.84
N TYR A 212 -0.87 -19.54 11.57
CA TYR A 212 -1.58 -18.63 10.68
C TYR A 212 -2.30 -19.42 9.58
N SER A 213 -3.52 -18.99 9.26
CA SER A 213 -4.29 -19.46 8.11
C SER A 213 -4.92 -18.28 7.40
N ASN A 214 -4.82 -18.25 6.08
CA ASN A 214 -5.47 -17.24 5.23
C ASN A 214 -6.93 -17.63 4.88
N GLY A 215 -7.44 -18.78 5.35
CA GLY A 215 -8.76 -19.29 5.00
C GLY A 215 -9.89 -18.28 5.23
N GLN A 216 -9.90 -17.61 6.39
CA GLN A 216 -10.91 -16.58 6.70
C GLN A 216 -10.81 -15.37 5.76
N VAL A 217 -9.59 -14.96 5.38
CA VAL A 217 -9.36 -13.84 4.46
C VAL A 217 -9.84 -14.19 3.06
N LEU A 218 -9.53 -15.40 2.59
CA LEU A 218 -9.98 -15.91 1.29
C LEU A 218 -11.50 -16.09 1.23
N GLU A 219 -12.10 -16.66 2.29
CA GLU A 219 -13.54 -16.79 2.40
C GLU A 219 -14.23 -15.41 2.40
N HIS A 220 -13.68 -14.44 3.14
CA HIS A 220 -14.20 -13.09 3.13
C HIS A 220 -14.05 -12.44 1.76
N LEU A 221 -12.91 -12.59 1.09
CA LEU A 221 -12.69 -12.08 -0.27
C LEU A 221 -13.70 -12.70 -1.25
N SER A 222 -13.90 -14.02 -1.23
CA SER A 222 -14.81 -14.72 -2.16
C SER A 222 -16.28 -14.32 -2.03
N ARG A 223 -16.69 -13.81 -0.87
CA ARG A 223 -18.03 -13.23 -0.68
C ARG A 223 -18.20 -11.86 -1.35
N HIS A 224 -17.09 -11.14 -1.58
CA HIS A 224 -17.09 -9.77 -2.09
C HIS A 224 -16.57 -9.64 -3.52
N ALA A 225 -15.92 -10.67 -4.05
CA ALA A 225 -15.24 -10.61 -5.33
C ALA A 225 -15.20 -11.96 -6.06
N GLU A 226 -15.23 -11.88 -7.38
CA GLU A 226 -14.86 -12.97 -8.29
C GLU A 226 -13.35 -13.00 -8.42
N ILE A 227 -12.71 -14.14 -8.13
CA ILE A 227 -11.27 -14.32 -8.32
C ILE A 227 -11.02 -14.63 -9.80
N LEU A 228 -10.25 -13.78 -10.46
CA LEU A 228 -9.90 -13.90 -11.88
C LEU A 228 -8.58 -14.63 -12.09
N GLU A 229 -7.63 -14.41 -11.17
CA GLU A 229 -6.29 -14.99 -11.25
C GLU A 229 -5.68 -15.08 -9.85
N ARG A 230 -4.86 -16.10 -9.63
CA ARG A 230 -4.14 -16.29 -8.37
C ARG A 230 -2.74 -16.80 -8.66
N GLN A 231 -1.74 -16.16 -8.09
CA GLN A 231 -0.35 -16.57 -8.15
C GLN A 231 0.21 -16.73 -6.74
N GLU A 232 0.98 -17.80 -6.54
CA GLU A 232 1.66 -18.07 -5.27
C GLU A 232 3.12 -17.64 -5.37
N VAL A 233 3.59 -16.95 -4.34
CA VAL A 233 5.00 -16.64 -4.14
C VAL A 233 5.45 -17.36 -2.89
N HIS A 234 6.29 -18.40 -3.06
CA HIS A 234 6.82 -19.18 -1.94
C HIS A 234 8.34 -19.36 -2.12
N GLN A 235 9.11 -18.74 -1.23
CA GLN A 235 10.56 -18.83 -1.25
C GLN A 235 11.14 -18.69 0.16
N THR A 236 12.26 -19.35 0.41
CA THR A 236 13.07 -19.19 1.62
C THR A 236 14.43 -18.64 1.20
N LEU A 237 14.85 -17.55 1.81
CA LEU A 237 16.05 -16.80 1.44
C LEU A 237 16.95 -16.60 2.66
N PRO A 238 18.28 -16.70 2.49
CA PRO A 238 19.22 -16.39 3.55
C PRO A 238 19.20 -14.91 3.91
N LEU A 239 19.55 -14.59 5.14
CA LEU A 239 19.59 -13.24 5.68
C LEU A 239 21.00 -12.85 6.09
N THR A 240 21.37 -11.61 5.82
CA THR A 240 22.46 -10.94 6.56
C THR A 240 21.96 -10.52 7.95
N THR A 241 22.89 -10.20 8.85
CA THR A 241 22.55 -9.69 10.20
C THR A 241 21.69 -8.42 10.12
N GLU A 242 21.98 -7.51 9.18
CA GLU A 242 21.23 -6.29 8.97
C GLU A 242 19.79 -6.60 8.49
N GLN A 243 19.64 -7.48 7.51
CA GLN A 243 18.34 -7.92 7.00
C GLN A 243 17.50 -8.63 8.07
N SER A 244 18.13 -9.51 8.87
CA SER A 244 17.48 -10.16 10.01
C SER A 244 16.89 -9.12 10.97
N ARG A 245 17.68 -8.12 11.37
CA ARG A 245 17.23 -7.03 12.23
C ARG A 245 16.09 -6.24 11.59
N ALA A 246 16.21 -5.91 10.30
CA ALA A 246 15.19 -5.16 9.58
C ALA A 246 13.85 -5.94 9.51
N PHE A 247 13.88 -7.25 9.24
CA PHE A 247 12.68 -8.09 9.26
C PHE A 247 11.99 -8.13 10.62
N LEU A 248 12.77 -8.27 11.71
CA LEU A 248 12.23 -8.31 13.07
C LEU A 248 11.61 -6.97 13.49
N GLN A 249 12.13 -5.85 13.00
CA GLN A 249 11.64 -4.50 13.29
C GLN A 249 10.46 -4.07 12.44
N MET A 250 10.40 -4.49 11.17
CA MET A 250 9.35 -4.03 10.24
C MET A 250 8.00 -4.71 10.43
N THR A 251 7.97 -5.87 11.11
CA THR A 251 6.75 -6.67 11.20
C THR A 251 5.87 -6.28 12.39
N PRO A 252 4.53 -6.14 12.19
CA PRO A 252 3.59 -5.94 13.30
C PRO A 252 3.63 -7.05 14.37
N MET A 253 4.09 -8.26 14.03
CA MET A 253 4.27 -9.35 14.99
C MET A 253 5.21 -8.96 16.15
N GLY A 254 6.17 -8.08 15.90
CA GLY A 254 7.09 -7.58 16.92
C GLY A 254 6.48 -6.58 17.91
N PHE A 255 5.28 -6.03 17.66
CA PHE A 255 4.72 -4.97 18.51
C PHE A 255 4.37 -5.41 19.94
N SER A 256 4.11 -6.70 20.16
CA SER A 256 3.86 -7.28 21.48
C SER A 256 5.10 -7.92 22.13
N VAL A 257 6.22 -7.95 21.42
CA VAL A 257 7.46 -8.60 21.85
C VAL A 257 8.34 -7.60 22.58
N PRO A 258 8.90 -7.92 23.77
CA PRO A 258 9.83 -7.06 24.48
C PRO A 258 11.01 -6.66 23.59
N GLU A 259 11.44 -5.41 23.71
CA GLU A 259 12.54 -4.86 22.89
C GLU A 259 13.83 -5.65 23.02
N GLU A 260 14.16 -6.10 24.23
CA GLU A 260 15.33 -6.91 24.52
C GLU A 260 15.31 -8.22 23.71
N VAL A 261 14.15 -8.90 23.62
CA VAL A 261 13.98 -10.13 22.84
C VAL A 261 14.17 -9.83 21.35
N ARG A 262 13.56 -8.75 20.84
CA ARG A 262 13.72 -8.36 19.43
C ARG A 262 15.18 -8.04 19.08
N ASN A 263 15.91 -7.38 19.99
CA ASN A 263 17.28 -6.96 19.75
C ASN A 263 18.29 -8.11 19.87
N THR A 264 17.98 -9.17 20.61
CA THR A 264 18.84 -10.37 20.78
C THR A 264 18.50 -11.49 19.80
N THR A 265 17.32 -11.46 19.17
CA THR A 265 16.92 -12.44 18.16
C THR A 265 17.69 -12.24 16.86
N THR A 266 18.19 -13.33 16.28
CA THR A 266 18.83 -13.35 14.96
C THR A 266 18.24 -14.48 14.13
N LEU A 267 17.94 -14.20 12.87
CA LEU A 267 17.44 -15.19 11.91
C LEU A 267 18.49 -15.40 10.81
N GLU A 268 18.70 -16.63 10.42
CA GLU A 268 19.61 -17.02 9.34
C GLU A 268 18.92 -16.98 7.96
N GLN A 269 17.61 -17.16 7.96
CA GLN A 269 16.77 -17.19 6.76
C GLN A 269 15.38 -16.66 7.05
N ILE A 270 14.63 -16.36 5.98
CA ILE A 270 13.23 -15.95 6.05
C ILE A 270 12.42 -16.59 4.94
N THR A 271 11.22 -17.05 5.28
CA THR A 271 10.25 -17.59 4.32
C THR A 271 9.21 -16.55 3.98
N LEU A 272 9.09 -16.23 2.69
CA LEU A 272 7.99 -15.47 2.14
C LEU A 272 7.03 -16.44 1.46
N HIS A 273 5.81 -16.51 1.98
CA HIS A 273 4.73 -17.30 1.43
C HIS A 273 3.49 -16.42 1.32
N LEU A 274 3.17 -16.00 0.09
CA LEU A 274 2.18 -14.98 -0.22
C LEU A 274 1.31 -15.43 -1.38
N GLN A 275 0.06 -14.96 -1.38
CA GLN A 275 -0.85 -15.10 -2.52
C GLN A 275 -1.07 -13.72 -3.14
N VAL A 276 -0.84 -13.61 -4.44
CA VAL A 276 -1.19 -12.45 -5.26
C VAL A 276 -2.47 -12.77 -6.01
N ILE A 277 -3.53 -12.04 -5.73
CA ILE A 277 -4.89 -12.36 -6.20
C ILE A 277 -5.44 -11.18 -6.97
N ARG A 278 -5.73 -11.38 -8.26
CA ARG A 278 -6.48 -10.43 -9.09
C ARG A 278 -7.94 -10.81 -9.08
N CYS A 279 -8.79 -9.87 -8.73
CA CYS A 279 -10.21 -10.11 -8.59
C CYS A 279 -11.06 -8.90 -9.03
N ARG A 280 -12.32 -9.16 -9.34
CA ARG A 280 -13.35 -8.16 -9.64
C ARG A 280 -14.35 -8.12 -8.49
N LEU A 281 -14.58 -6.93 -7.94
CA LEU A 281 -15.55 -6.79 -6.86
C LEU A 281 -16.98 -6.99 -7.39
N ASN A 282 -17.75 -7.79 -6.67
CA ASN A 282 -19.16 -8.02 -6.99
C ASN A 282 -19.92 -6.70 -6.86
N ASN A 283 -20.89 -6.45 -7.73
CA ASN A 283 -21.88 -5.40 -7.50
C ASN A 283 -22.61 -5.72 -6.19
N LYS A 284 -22.93 -4.70 -5.38
CA LYS A 284 -23.85 -4.94 -4.26
C LYS A 284 -25.12 -5.53 -4.86
N ALA A 285 -25.56 -6.69 -4.35
CA ALA A 285 -26.96 -7.07 -4.53
C ALA A 285 -27.80 -5.94 -3.88
N GLU A 286 -28.65 -5.33 -4.68
CA GLU A 286 -29.65 -4.36 -4.24
C GLU A 286 -30.55 -4.94 -3.15
#